data_8301a709749e5bc49cf3579d376e0bcb
#
_entry.id   8301a709749e5bc49cf3579d376e0bcb
#
_cell.length_a   1.000
_cell.length_b   1.000
_cell.length_c   1.000
_cell.angle_alpha   90.00
_cell.angle_beta   90.00
_cell.angle_gamma   90.00
#
_symmetry.space_group_name_H-M   'P 1'
#
loop_
_entity.id
_entity.type
_entity.pdbx_description
1 polymer ?
#
loop_
_entity_poly.entity_id
_entity_poly.type
_entity_poly.pdbx_seq_one_letter_code
_entity_poly.pdbx_strand_id
1 'polypeptide(L)'
;MALNKSMHPRNRYKDKPPDFAYLASKYPEFQQHVQTSLTGRAMLNFKDPEAVRALTCTLLKEDFGLTIEIPLERLIPTVPLRLNYIHWVEDLIGGQGNPRLGIDIGTGASCIYPLLGASMNGWRFLATEVDDICFNYAKKNVEQNHLADLIKVVKVPQKTLLMDALKEESGIVYDFCMCNPPFFANQLEAQGVNSRNSRRPPPSSVNTGGVTEIMAEGGELEFVKRIIHDSLQLKKRLRWYSCMLGKKCSLAPLKEELRKQGVPKVTHTEFCQGRTMRWALAWSFYDDVTVPSPPCKKRKLEKARKPLTFTVLQPTVTEVQSKAASTLCSHGSSSVEVITAWLEKTLTDLRVLHKRVPCGEEELSLFLTAVENTWIHVRQKRREQNRQLRELPRAPPAPEQDPGSSEQAQNNPKTDQPSAENLEAQADTEPAALGSDQAPEDISDPNRNNGKEADLQDTDLLSQRDVTMESPTTEVPPTQDATPSTMPESPSTTQRFLFKCLVNVKAEEKDVVVEMHWVEGQNKDLMNQLCTYLKNTLFRLASKPV
;
A
#
# COMPACT_ATOMS: atom_id res chain seq x y z
N MET A 1 -8.45 9.16 6.04
CA MET A 1 -9.29 9.67 4.94
C MET A 1 -9.50 8.54 3.95
N ALA A 2 -10.73 8.30 3.54
CA ALA A 2 -11.03 7.34 2.49
C ALA A 2 -10.47 7.84 1.15
N LEU A 3 -9.84 6.94 0.39
CA LEU A 3 -9.25 7.27 -0.91
C LEU A 3 -10.30 7.27 -2.05
N ASN A 4 -11.58 7.48 -1.75
CA ASN A 4 -12.67 7.43 -2.73
C ASN A 4 -12.48 8.41 -3.89
N LYS A 5 -11.69 9.47 -3.71
CA LYS A 5 -11.30 10.38 -4.81
C LYS A 5 -10.63 9.68 -5.99
N SER A 6 -10.03 8.50 -5.76
CA SER A 6 -9.38 7.68 -6.78
C SER A 6 -10.29 6.56 -7.32
N MET A 7 -11.56 6.53 -6.94
CA MET A 7 -12.57 5.69 -7.59
C MET A 7 -12.85 6.20 -9.00
N HIS A 8 -13.34 5.30 -9.85
CA HIS A 8 -13.72 5.66 -11.22
C HIS A 8 -14.72 6.84 -11.23
N PRO A 9 -14.59 7.82 -12.15
CA PRO A 9 -15.48 8.99 -12.17
C PRO A 9 -16.97 8.66 -12.21
N ARG A 10 -17.36 7.62 -12.93
CA ARG A 10 -18.76 7.16 -13.05
C ARG A 10 -19.23 6.27 -11.91
N ASN A 11 -18.35 5.89 -10.96
CA ASN A 11 -18.76 5.05 -9.85
C ASN A 11 -19.71 5.79 -8.90
N ARG A 12 -20.95 5.33 -8.78
CA ARG A 12 -21.99 5.96 -7.96
C ARG A 12 -21.61 6.16 -6.49
N TYR A 13 -20.74 5.30 -5.96
CA TYR A 13 -20.27 5.36 -4.56
C TYR A 13 -19.08 6.30 -4.35
N LYS A 14 -18.60 6.96 -5.39
CA LYS A 14 -17.47 7.88 -5.28
C LYS A 14 -17.81 9.09 -4.43
N ASP A 15 -18.91 9.73 -4.74
CA ASP A 15 -19.36 10.97 -4.09
C ASP A 15 -20.51 10.74 -3.10
N LYS A 16 -21.26 9.63 -3.26
CA LYS A 16 -22.33 9.19 -2.38
C LYS A 16 -22.04 7.79 -1.83
N PRO A 17 -21.27 7.68 -0.73
CA PRO A 17 -21.06 6.38 -0.08
C PRO A 17 -22.41 5.84 0.45
N PRO A 18 -22.54 4.51 0.61
CA PRO A 18 -23.77 3.90 1.14
C PRO A 18 -24.16 4.48 2.50
N ASP A 19 -25.42 4.85 2.64
CA ASP A 19 -26.01 5.30 3.91
C ASP A 19 -26.54 4.09 4.68
N PHE A 20 -25.79 3.64 5.67
CA PHE A 20 -26.14 2.46 6.45
C PHE A 20 -27.40 2.67 7.31
N ALA A 21 -27.70 3.89 7.74
CA ALA A 21 -28.90 4.19 8.51
C ALA A 21 -30.14 4.05 7.64
N TYR A 22 -30.11 4.62 6.44
CA TYR A 22 -31.18 4.47 5.45
C TYR A 22 -31.37 3.01 5.04
N LEU A 23 -30.29 2.30 4.71
CA LEU A 23 -30.40 0.89 4.32
C LEU A 23 -30.96 0.02 5.45
N ALA A 24 -30.55 0.26 6.70
CA ALA A 24 -31.07 -0.45 7.86
C ALA A 24 -32.58 -0.17 8.10
N SER A 25 -33.04 1.06 7.85
CA SER A 25 -34.48 1.38 7.99
C SER A 25 -35.34 0.70 6.94
N LYS A 26 -34.79 0.37 5.77
CA LYS A 26 -35.53 -0.20 4.63
C LYS A 26 -35.43 -1.72 4.55
N TYR A 27 -34.32 -2.31 5.00
CA TYR A 27 -34.00 -3.74 4.87
C TYR A 27 -33.79 -4.39 6.23
N PRO A 28 -34.78 -5.13 6.78
CA PRO A 28 -34.66 -5.80 8.07
C PRO A 28 -33.49 -6.79 8.14
N GLU A 29 -33.16 -7.47 7.04
CA GLU A 29 -32.05 -8.42 6.95
C GLU A 29 -30.69 -7.70 7.10
N PHE A 30 -30.60 -6.43 6.74
CA PHE A 30 -29.41 -5.63 6.94
C PHE A 30 -29.40 -4.96 8.32
N GLN A 31 -30.56 -4.55 8.83
CA GLN A 31 -30.70 -3.86 10.11
C GLN A 31 -30.06 -4.61 11.27
N GLN A 32 -30.24 -5.94 11.34
CA GLN A 32 -29.69 -6.79 12.41
C GLN A 32 -28.16 -6.74 12.52
N HIS A 33 -27.45 -6.34 11.46
CA HIS A 33 -26.00 -6.25 11.41
C HIS A 33 -25.48 -4.83 11.66
N VAL A 34 -26.36 -3.82 11.72
CA VAL A 34 -25.97 -2.41 11.89
C VAL A 34 -25.97 -2.05 13.36
N GLN A 35 -24.86 -1.53 13.84
CA GLN A 35 -24.68 -1.02 15.18
C GLN A 35 -24.69 0.50 15.16
N THR A 36 -25.32 1.11 16.16
CA THR A 36 -25.28 2.56 16.34
C THR A 36 -24.16 2.91 17.32
N SER A 37 -23.22 3.76 16.89
CA SER A 37 -22.17 4.27 17.76
C SER A 37 -22.73 5.22 18.82
N LEU A 38 -21.93 5.52 19.86
CA LEU A 38 -22.27 6.51 20.89
C LEU A 38 -22.59 7.91 20.30
N THR A 39 -22.10 8.20 19.11
CA THR A 39 -22.36 9.46 18.39
C THR A 39 -23.59 9.39 17.47
N GLY A 40 -24.40 8.34 17.54
CA GLY A 40 -25.57 8.14 16.69
C GLY A 40 -25.28 7.68 15.26
N ARG A 41 -24.01 7.42 14.92
CA ARG A 41 -23.64 6.98 13.57
C ARG A 41 -23.84 5.49 13.40
N ALA A 42 -24.52 5.09 12.32
CA ALA A 42 -24.66 3.71 11.90
C ALA A 42 -23.30 3.14 11.45
N MET A 43 -22.93 2.00 11.97
CA MET A 43 -21.67 1.28 11.69
C MET A 43 -21.94 -0.18 11.38
N LEU A 44 -21.02 -0.78 10.60
CA LEU A 44 -21.04 -2.19 10.23
C LEU A 44 -19.73 -2.86 10.66
N ASN A 45 -19.82 -4.09 11.16
CA ASN A 45 -18.63 -4.90 11.44
C ASN A 45 -18.14 -5.60 10.16
N PHE A 46 -17.14 -5.04 9.49
CA PHE A 46 -16.57 -5.63 8.28
C PHE A 46 -15.72 -6.90 8.53
N LYS A 47 -15.55 -7.33 9.77
CA LYS A 47 -14.91 -8.61 10.11
C LYS A 47 -15.94 -9.76 10.24
N ASP A 48 -17.20 -9.43 10.27
CA ASP A 48 -18.31 -10.38 10.29
C ASP A 48 -18.73 -10.72 8.85
N PRO A 49 -18.60 -11.99 8.40
CA PRO A 49 -18.98 -12.41 7.06
C PRO A 49 -20.46 -12.19 6.77
N GLU A 50 -21.34 -12.42 7.74
CA GLU A 50 -22.78 -12.25 7.58
C GLU A 50 -23.14 -10.78 7.36
N ALA A 51 -22.55 -9.88 8.12
CA ALA A 51 -22.73 -8.45 7.94
C ALA A 51 -22.25 -7.96 6.57
N VAL A 52 -21.09 -8.46 6.09
CA VAL A 52 -20.55 -8.12 4.76
C VAL A 52 -21.44 -8.69 3.66
N ARG A 53 -21.97 -9.90 3.81
CA ARG A 53 -22.91 -10.51 2.86
C ARG A 53 -24.22 -9.71 2.82
N ALA A 54 -24.79 -9.40 3.97
CA ALA A 54 -26.02 -8.60 4.07
C ALA A 54 -25.84 -7.24 3.38
N LEU A 55 -24.72 -6.54 3.60
CA LEU A 55 -24.41 -5.29 2.91
C LEU A 55 -24.36 -5.47 1.40
N THR A 56 -23.66 -6.49 0.91
CA THR A 56 -23.53 -6.76 -0.52
C THR A 56 -24.88 -7.02 -1.18
N CYS A 57 -25.69 -7.91 -0.59
CA CYS A 57 -27.03 -8.23 -1.09
C CYS A 57 -27.96 -7.00 -1.06
N THR A 58 -27.89 -6.22 0.01
CA THR A 58 -28.70 -4.99 0.15
C THR A 58 -28.33 -3.94 -0.88
N LEU A 59 -27.02 -3.71 -1.12
CA LEU A 59 -26.58 -2.77 -2.15
C LEU A 59 -26.98 -3.20 -3.57
N LEU A 60 -26.90 -4.48 -3.87
CA LEU A 60 -27.31 -5.00 -5.17
C LEU A 60 -28.82 -4.86 -5.37
N LYS A 61 -29.62 -5.12 -4.34
CA LYS A 61 -31.07 -4.97 -4.38
C LYS A 61 -31.49 -3.49 -4.48
N GLU A 62 -30.92 -2.62 -3.63
CA GLU A 62 -31.29 -1.19 -3.59
C GLU A 62 -30.86 -0.46 -4.85
N ASP A 63 -29.65 -0.66 -5.29
CA ASP A 63 -29.00 0.19 -6.30
C ASP A 63 -29.11 -0.36 -7.72
N PHE A 64 -29.36 -1.68 -7.89
CA PHE A 64 -29.37 -2.36 -9.18
C PHE A 64 -30.59 -3.26 -9.40
N GLY A 65 -31.46 -3.41 -8.42
CA GLY A 65 -32.63 -4.30 -8.50
C GLY A 65 -32.28 -5.79 -8.55
N LEU A 66 -31.05 -6.16 -8.16
CA LEU A 66 -30.54 -7.52 -8.24
C LEU A 66 -30.67 -8.24 -6.90
N THR A 67 -31.23 -9.42 -6.91
CA THR A 67 -31.32 -10.33 -5.76
C THR A 67 -30.32 -11.46 -5.94
N ILE A 68 -29.41 -11.66 -4.98
CA ILE A 68 -28.41 -12.72 -5.06
C ILE A 68 -28.31 -13.52 -3.77
N GLU A 69 -27.86 -14.76 -3.90
CA GLU A 69 -27.49 -15.62 -2.80
C GLU A 69 -26.00 -15.96 -2.88
N ILE A 70 -25.32 -15.86 -1.74
CA ILE A 70 -23.88 -16.16 -1.64
C ILE A 70 -23.66 -17.00 -0.38
N PRO A 71 -23.05 -18.21 -0.48
CA PRO A 71 -22.62 -18.96 0.69
C PRO A 71 -21.56 -18.20 1.48
N LEU A 72 -21.52 -18.35 2.80
CA LEU A 72 -20.56 -17.66 3.66
C LEU A 72 -19.10 -18.08 3.40
N GLU A 73 -18.91 -19.31 2.93
CA GLU A 73 -17.59 -19.89 2.61
C GLU A 73 -17.10 -19.50 1.20
N ARG A 74 -17.85 -18.67 0.50
CA ARG A 74 -17.48 -18.19 -0.85
C ARG A 74 -17.23 -16.69 -0.83
N LEU A 75 -16.56 -16.22 -1.89
CA LEU A 75 -16.14 -14.84 -2.00
C LEU A 75 -17.33 -13.87 -2.05
N ILE A 76 -17.46 -13.03 -1.05
CA ILE A 76 -18.44 -11.95 -1.01
C ILE A 76 -17.84 -10.72 -1.72
N PRO A 77 -18.42 -10.26 -2.84
CA PRO A 77 -17.83 -9.17 -3.62
C PRO A 77 -18.11 -7.81 -3.00
N THR A 78 -17.07 -6.95 -2.95
CA THR A 78 -17.24 -5.55 -2.58
C THR A 78 -17.79 -4.76 -3.76
N VAL A 79 -19.08 -4.48 -3.80
CA VAL A 79 -19.80 -3.86 -4.94
C VAL A 79 -19.12 -2.59 -5.46
N PRO A 80 -18.75 -1.60 -4.63
CA PRO A 80 -18.10 -0.39 -5.14
C PRO A 80 -16.77 -0.65 -5.88
N LEU A 81 -16.02 -1.66 -5.44
CA LEU A 81 -14.76 -2.03 -6.10
C LEU A 81 -15.01 -2.71 -7.45
N ARG A 82 -16.07 -3.55 -7.54
CA ARG A 82 -16.43 -4.24 -8.79
C ARG A 82 -16.91 -3.26 -9.86
N LEU A 83 -17.65 -2.24 -9.47
CA LEU A 83 -18.07 -1.16 -10.38
C LEU A 83 -16.91 -0.39 -10.99
N ASN A 84 -15.82 -0.16 -10.26
CA ASN A 84 -14.63 0.45 -10.84
C ASN A 84 -14.10 -0.35 -12.04
N TYR A 85 -14.12 -1.68 -11.95
CA TYR A 85 -13.63 -2.53 -13.02
C TYR A 85 -14.59 -2.52 -14.23
N ILE A 86 -15.90 -2.61 -14.00
CA ILE A 86 -16.92 -2.52 -15.06
C ILE A 86 -16.77 -1.20 -15.81
N HIS A 87 -16.72 -0.07 -15.13
CA HIS A 87 -16.57 1.25 -15.77
C HIS A 87 -15.26 1.39 -16.54
N TRP A 88 -14.19 0.77 -16.07
CA TRP A 88 -12.94 0.78 -16.83
C TRP A 88 -13.01 -0.09 -18.09
N VAL A 89 -13.71 -1.22 -18.05
CA VAL A 89 -13.97 -2.03 -19.24
C VAL A 89 -14.85 -1.27 -20.24
N GLU A 90 -15.85 -0.52 -19.77
CA GLU A 90 -16.62 0.40 -20.64
C GLU A 90 -15.70 1.37 -21.38
N ASP A 91 -14.70 1.95 -20.68
CA ASP A 91 -13.72 2.85 -21.31
C ASP A 91 -12.85 2.12 -22.34
N LEU A 92 -12.48 0.85 -22.09
CA LEU A 92 -11.70 0.05 -23.03
C LEU A 92 -12.45 -0.24 -24.33
N ILE A 93 -13.75 -0.56 -24.23
CA ILE A 93 -14.56 -0.96 -25.38
C ILE A 93 -15.21 0.23 -26.12
N GLY A 94 -14.94 1.45 -25.69
CA GLY A 94 -15.37 2.66 -26.40
C GLY A 94 -16.78 3.14 -26.07
N GLY A 95 -17.27 2.89 -24.84
CA GLY A 95 -18.51 3.47 -24.31
C GLY A 95 -19.80 2.78 -24.78
N GLN A 96 -20.93 3.50 -24.69
CA GLN A 96 -22.26 3.01 -25.00
C GLN A 96 -22.45 2.80 -26.50
N GLY A 97 -22.95 1.66 -26.87
CA GLY A 97 -23.23 1.23 -28.25
C GLY A 97 -23.84 -0.17 -28.22
N ASN A 98 -23.96 -0.84 -29.33
CA ASN A 98 -24.55 -2.19 -29.50
C ASN A 98 -24.27 -3.14 -28.32
N PRO A 99 -25.16 -4.12 -28.04
CA PRO A 99 -24.95 -5.08 -26.97
C PRO A 99 -23.56 -5.71 -27.10
N ARG A 100 -22.75 -5.57 -26.07
CA ARG A 100 -21.37 -6.08 -26.03
C ARG A 100 -21.37 -7.51 -25.51
N LEU A 101 -20.47 -8.32 -26.04
CA LEU A 101 -20.30 -9.71 -25.65
C LEU A 101 -19.01 -9.86 -24.84
N GLY A 102 -19.12 -10.21 -23.58
CA GLY A 102 -18.01 -10.39 -22.64
C GLY A 102 -17.83 -11.82 -22.18
N ILE A 103 -16.65 -12.11 -21.67
CA ILE A 103 -16.34 -13.34 -20.94
C ILE A 103 -15.96 -12.95 -19.52
N ASP A 104 -16.56 -13.61 -18.52
CA ASP A 104 -16.11 -13.51 -17.12
C ASP A 104 -15.42 -14.81 -16.72
N ILE A 105 -14.11 -14.74 -16.45
CA ILE A 105 -13.28 -15.91 -16.14
C ILE A 105 -13.28 -16.11 -14.62
N GLY A 106 -13.87 -17.22 -14.17
CA GLY A 106 -14.03 -17.50 -12.74
C GLY A 106 -15.06 -16.57 -12.11
N THR A 107 -16.32 -16.72 -12.53
CA THR A 107 -17.40 -15.79 -12.15
C THR A 107 -17.74 -15.83 -10.65
N GLY A 108 -17.35 -16.92 -9.94
CA GLY A 108 -17.66 -17.15 -8.54
C GLY A 108 -19.16 -17.34 -8.26
N ALA A 109 -19.50 -17.65 -7.02
CA ALA A 109 -20.86 -17.89 -6.61
C ALA A 109 -21.80 -16.69 -6.84
N SER A 110 -21.28 -15.47 -6.73
CA SER A 110 -22.06 -14.24 -6.88
C SER A 110 -22.40 -13.86 -8.31
N CYS A 111 -21.64 -14.34 -9.31
CA CYS A 111 -21.77 -13.95 -10.71
C CYS A 111 -21.78 -12.41 -10.91
N ILE A 112 -21.01 -11.67 -10.11
CA ILE A 112 -21.16 -10.22 -9.91
C ILE A 112 -20.92 -9.38 -11.16
N TYR A 113 -19.91 -9.71 -11.97
CA TYR A 113 -19.59 -8.93 -13.17
C TYR A 113 -20.63 -9.13 -14.27
N PRO A 114 -21.06 -10.38 -14.59
CA PRO A 114 -22.14 -10.60 -15.55
C PRO A 114 -23.45 -9.95 -15.10
N LEU A 115 -23.86 -10.12 -13.84
CA LEU A 115 -25.11 -9.55 -13.33
C LEU A 115 -25.12 -8.01 -13.42
N LEU A 116 -24.06 -7.35 -12.96
CA LEU A 116 -23.96 -5.89 -13.04
C LEU A 116 -23.81 -5.41 -14.49
N GLY A 117 -23.01 -6.08 -15.31
CA GLY A 117 -22.81 -5.70 -16.71
C GLY A 117 -24.08 -5.88 -17.56
N ALA A 118 -24.85 -6.95 -17.33
CA ALA A 118 -26.11 -7.18 -18.00
C ALA A 118 -27.19 -6.17 -17.51
N SER A 119 -27.32 -5.97 -16.20
CA SER A 119 -28.33 -5.05 -15.63
C SER A 119 -28.06 -3.58 -16.00
N MET A 120 -26.81 -3.13 -15.95
CA MET A 120 -26.46 -1.72 -16.18
C MET A 120 -26.32 -1.37 -17.67
N ASN A 121 -25.77 -2.28 -18.46
CA ASN A 121 -25.29 -1.99 -19.81
C ASN A 121 -25.92 -2.88 -20.89
N GLY A 122 -26.78 -3.83 -20.54
CA GLY A 122 -27.32 -4.80 -21.47
C GLY A 122 -26.27 -5.74 -22.10
N TRP A 123 -25.12 -5.90 -21.44
CA TRP A 123 -24.07 -6.77 -21.96
C TRP A 123 -24.46 -8.23 -21.88
N ARG A 124 -23.99 -9.00 -22.84
CA ARG A 124 -24.13 -10.45 -22.84
C ARG A 124 -22.84 -11.09 -22.34
N PHE A 125 -22.95 -12.19 -21.61
CA PHE A 125 -21.79 -12.85 -21.01
C PHE A 125 -21.77 -14.35 -21.24
N LEU A 126 -20.57 -14.85 -21.48
CA LEU A 126 -20.15 -16.21 -21.21
C LEU A 126 -19.43 -16.19 -19.84
N ALA A 127 -20.05 -16.71 -18.81
CA ALA A 127 -19.51 -16.74 -17.45
C ALA A 127 -18.96 -18.14 -17.15
N THR A 128 -17.65 -18.25 -16.92
CA THR A 128 -17.00 -19.55 -16.70
C THR A 128 -16.75 -19.79 -15.22
N GLU A 129 -16.89 -21.05 -14.78
CA GLU A 129 -16.63 -21.42 -13.38
C GLU A 129 -16.08 -22.86 -13.30
N VAL A 130 -15.12 -23.07 -12.36
CA VAL A 130 -14.46 -24.35 -12.15
C VAL A 130 -15.00 -25.12 -10.90
N ASP A 131 -15.56 -24.39 -9.93
CA ASP A 131 -16.09 -24.94 -8.69
C ASP A 131 -17.58 -25.24 -8.83
N ASP A 132 -18.02 -26.44 -8.42
CA ASP A 132 -19.42 -26.88 -8.58
C ASP A 132 -20.40 -26.05 -7.75
N ILE A 133 -19.99 -25.68 -6.54
CA ILE A 133 -20.85 -24.88 -5.65
C ILE A 133 -21.00 -23.47 -6.23
N CYS A 134 -19.88 -22.85 -6.64
CA CYS A 134 -19.92 -21.54 -7.27
C CYS A 134 -20.73 -21.55 -8.57
N PHE A 135 -20.56 -22.56 -9.41
CA PHE A 135 -21.33 -22.73 -10.64
C PHE A 135 -22.84 -22.79 -10.38
N ASN A 136 -23.28 -23.61 -9.42
CA ASN A 136 -24.71 -23.77 -9.09
C ASN A 136 -25.31 -22.47 -8.55
N TYR A 137 -24.59 -21.76 -7.66
CA TYR A 137 -25.04 -20.46 -7.15
C TYR A 137 -25.04 -19.38 -8.23
N ALA A 138 -24.02 -19.32 -9.09
CA ALA A 138 -23.99 -18.40 -10.22
C ALA A 138 -25.18 -18.59 -11.15
N LYS A 139 -25.48 -19.84 -11.50
CA LYS A 139 -26.63 -20.19 -12.33
C LYS A 139 -27.95 -19.78 -11.67
N LYS A 140 -28.16 -20.13 -10.39
CA LYS A 140 -29.32 -19.72 -9.59
C LYS A 140 -29.46 -18.18 -9.58
N ASN A 141 -28.36 -17.44 -9.36
CA ASN A 141 -28.38 -15.99 -9.31
C ASN A 141 -28.73 -15.36 -10.67
N VAL A 142 -28.35 -15.96 -11.77
CA VAL A 142 -28.76 -15.54 -13.11
C VAL A 142 -30.24 -15.79 -13.35
N GLU A 143 -30.74 -16.98 -13.00
CA GLU A 143 -32.13 -17.40 -13.19
C GLU A 143 -33.11 -16.54 -12.36
N GLN A 144 -32.81 -16.32 -11.07
CA GLN A 144 -33.68 -15.53 -10.18
C GLN A 144 -33.75 -14.03 -10.53
N ASN A 145 -32.79 -13.52 -11.28
CA ASN A 145 -32.79 -12.15 -11.79
C ASN A 145 -33.31 -12.05 -13.24
N HIS A 146 -33.80 -13.15 -13.81
CA HIS A 146 -34.36 -13.23 -15.17
C HIS A 146 -33.35 -12.76 -16.25
N LEU A 147 -32.05 -13.07 -16.08
CA LEU A 147 -30.97 -12.66 -16.96
C LEU A 147 -30.38 -13.84 -17.78
N ALA A 148 -31.06 -14.98 -17.83
CA ALA A 148 -30.60 -16.18 -18.54
C ALA A 148 -30.42 -15.95 -20.07
N ASP A 149 -31.15 -15.01 -20.66
CA ASP A 149 -31.03 -14.65 -22.07
C ASP A 149 -29.75 -13.83 -22.35
N LEU A 150 -29.19 -13.20 -21.34
CA LEU A 150 -27.98 -12.38 -21.44
C LEU A 150 -26.74 -13.08 -20.86
N ILE A 151 -26.89 -14.01 -19.94
CA ILE A 151 -25.77 -14.62 -19.20
C ILE A 151 -25.84 -16.14 -19.32
N LYS A 152 -24.85 -16.73 -20.01
CA LYS A 152 -24.64 -18.18 -20.09
C LYS A 152 -23.56 -18.59 -19.09
N VAL A 153 -23.90 -19.31 -18.04
CA VAL A 153 -22.93 -19.86 -17.07
C VAL A 153 -22.46 -21.21 -17.56
N VAL A 154 -21.14 -21.42 -17.65
CA VAL A 154 -20.52 -22.65 -18.17
C VAL A 154 -19.49 -23.20 -17.20
N LYS A 155 -19.58 -24.50 -16.94
CA LYS A 155 -18.56 -25.22 -16.19
C LYS A 155 -17.34 -25.50 -17.07
N VAL A 156 -16.16 -25.16 -16.58
CA VAL A 156 -14.90 -25.38 -17.32
C VAL A 156 -13.88 -26.13 -16.47
N PRO A 157 -12.95 -26.90 -17.09
CA PRO A 157 -11.83 -27.51 -16.38
C PRO A 157 -10.86 -26.47 -15.82
N GLN A 158 -10.25 -26.76 -14.68
CA GLN A 158 -9.33 -25.86 -14.00
C GLN A 158 -8.02 -25.61 -14.75
N LYS A 159 -7.65 -26.48 -15.69
CA LYS A 159 -6.35 -26.41 -16.39
C LYS A 159 -6.29 -25.31 -17.44
N THR A 160 -7.39 -25.05 -18.14
CA THR A 160 -7.49 -24.02 -19.19
C THR A 160 -8.55 -23.00 -18.80
N LEU A 161 -8.29 -21.73 -19.09
CA LEU A 161 -9.13 -20.62 -18.65
C LEU A 161 -10.08 -20.15 -19.75
N LEU A 162 -9.56 -19.92 -20.95
CA LEU A 162 -10.32 -19.43 -22.11
C LEU A 162 -10.50 -20.49 -23.19
N MET A 163 -9.48 -21.35 -23.39
CA MET A 163 -9.45 -22.26 -24.54
C MET A 163 -10.62 -23.24 -24.54
N ASP A 164 -10.94 -23.88 -23.41
CA ASP A 164 -12.05 -24.85 -23.35
C ASP A 164 -13.41 -24.19 -23.47
N ALA A 165 -13.58 -23.01 -22.85
CA ALA A 165 -14.82 -22.25 -22.94
C ALA A 165 -15.18 -21.82 -24.37
N LEU A 166 -14.16 -21.60 -25.20
CA LEU A 166 -14.35 -21.10 -26.57
C LEU A 166 -14.29 -22.16 -27.67
N LYS A 167 -14.07 -23.44 -27.32
CA LYS A 167 -14.03 -24.54 -28.30
C LYS A 167 -15.34 -24.72 -29.03
N GLU A 168 -16.46 -24.64 -28.31
CA GLU A 168 -17.79 -24.86 -28.85
C GLU A 168 -18.34 -23.68 -29.66
N GLU A 169 -17.73 -22.50 -29.55
CA GLU A 169 -18.22 -21.25 -30.12
C GLU A 169 -17.24 -20.66 -31.15
N SER A 170 -16.71 -21.49 -32.05
CA SER A 170 -15.55 -21.19 -32.92
C SER A 170 -15.68 -19.96 -33.81
N GLY A 171 -16.87 -19.45 -34.09
CA GLY A 171 -17.14 -18.31 -34.98
C GLY A 171 -17.35 -16.96 -34.27
N ILE A 172 -17.47 -16.93 -32.95
CA ILE A 172 -17.86 -15.72 -32.23
C ILE A 172 -16.64 -14.91 -31.82
N VAL A 173 -16.67 -13.60 -32.06
CA VAL A 173 -15.70 -12.63 -31.56
C VAL A 173 -16.27 -11.92 -30.35
N TYR A 174 -15.53 -11.95 -29.25
CA TYR A 174 -15.92 -11.28 -28.01
C TYR A 174 -15.31 -9.88 -27.92
N ASP A 175 -16.04 -8.94 -27.33
CA ASP A 175 -15.55 -7.58 -27.14
C ASP A 175 -14.48 -7.51 -26.04
N PHE A 176 -14.65 -8.30 -24.97
CA PHE A 176 -13.71 -8.31 -23.85
C PHE A 176 -13.76 -9.59 -23.03
N CYS A 177 -12.72 -9.83 -22.22
CA CYS A 177 -12.85 -10.67 -21.03
C CYS A 177 -12.53 -9.88 -19.76
N MET A 178 -13.13 -10.32 -18.67
CA MET A 178 -12.87 -9.88 -17.30
C MET A 178 -12.40 -11.06 -16.47
N CYS A 179 -11.60 -10.79 -15.45
CA CYS A 179 -11.19 -11.81 -14.48
C CYS A 179 -10.82 -11.14 -13.15
N ASN A 180 -11.28 -11.71 -12.06
CA ASN A 180 -10.77 -11.44 -10.73
C ASN A 180 -10.02 -12.69 -10.25
N PRO A 181 -8.72 -12.82 -10.56
CA PRO A 181 -7.99 -14.05 -10.32
C PRO A 181 -7.79 -14.35 -8.83
N PRO A 182 -7.49 -15.60 -8.46
CA PRO A 182 -7.01 -15.93 -7.13
C PRO A 182 -5.71 -15.17 -6.82
N PHE A 183 -5.67 -14.44 -5.68
CA PHE A 183 -4.55 -13.54 -5.38
C PHE A 183 -3.36 -14.23 -4.70
N PHE A 184 -3.58 -15.37 -4.06
CA PHE A 184 -2.62 -16.01 -3.18
C PHE A 184 -2.08 -17.32 -3.78
N ALA A 185 -0.80 -17.59 -3.52
CA ALA A 185 -0.18 -18.84 -3.93
C ALA A 185 -0.43 -19.99 -2.93
N ASN A 186 -0.67 -19.64 -1.66
CA ASN A 186 -0.90 -20.60 -0.59
C ASN A 186 -1.61 -19.97 0.61
N GLN A 187 -2.03 -20.81 1.56
CA GLN A 187 -2.76 -20.43 2.76
C GLN A 187 -1.99 -19.45 3.65
N LEU A 188 -0.67 -19.61 3.79
CA LEU A 188 0.14 -18.71 4.63
C LEU A 188 0.16 -17.29 4.05
N GLU A 189 0.21 -17.17 2.74
CA GLU A 189 0.12 -15.87 2.07
C GLU A 189 -1.27 -15.24 2.24
N ALA A 190 -2.34 -16.05 2.16
CA ALA A 190 -3.73 -15.61 2.38
C ALA A 190 -3.94 -15.08 3.81
N GLN A 191 -3.30 -15.69 4.80
CA GLN A 191 -3.30 -15.25 6.20
C GLN A 191 -2.37 -14.06 6.48
N GLY A 192 -1.57 -13.64 5.50
CA GLY A 192 -0.64 -12.51 5.63
C GLY A 192 0.66 -12.83 6.38
N VAL A 193 0.95 -14.09 6.69
CA VAL A 193 2.14 -14.50 7.45
C VAL A 193 3.44 -14.19 6.71
N ASN A 194 3.44 -14.25 5.39
CA ASN A 194 4.61 -13.94 4.54
C ASN A 194 4.56 -12.52 3.93
N SER A 195 3.90 -11.60 4.59
CA SER A 195 3.87 -10.21 4.14
C SER A 195 5.27 -9.61 4.17
N ARG A 196 5.75 -9.10 3.03
CA ARG A 196 7.03 -8.38 2.89
C ARG A 196 7.13 -7.14 3.80
N ASN A 197 6.05 -6.78 4.46
CA ASN A 197 5.98 -5.64 5.35
C ASN A 197 5.25 -6.02 6.64
N SER A 198 6.01 -6.43 7.65
CA SER A 198 5.52 -6.77 8.99
C SER A 198 4.81 -5.60 9.70
N ARG A 199 4.98 -4.36 9.22
CA ARG A 199 4.32 -3.16 9.75
C ARG A 199 2.95 -2.90 9.13
N ARG A 200 2.53 -3.71 8.15
CA ARG A 200 1.22 -3.52 7.54
C ARG A 200 0.13 -3.97 8.52
N PRO A 201 -0.85 -3.10 8.83
CA PRO A 201 -1.96 -3.51 9.69
C PRO A 201 -2.75 -4.64 9.03
N PRO A 202 -3.37 -5.54 9.80
CA PRO A 202 -4.21 -6.60 9.28
C PRO A 202 -5.34 -6.04 8.42
N PRO A 203 -5.91 -6.84 7.51
CA PRO A 203 -7.04 -6.43 6.69
C PRO A 203 -8.20 -5.90 7.55
N SER A 204 -8.83 -4.83 7.11
CA SER A 204 -10.00 -4.25 7.81
C SER A 204 -11.29 -5.01 7.56
N SER A 205 -11.32 -5.92 6.58
CA SER A 205 -12.45 -6.76 6.21
C SER A 205 -12.04 -8.23 6.21
N VAL A 206 -12.99 -9.10 6.49
CA VAL A 206 -12.82 -10.55 6.39
C VAL A 206 -12.59 -10.97 4.93
N ASN A 207 -11.81 -12.03 4.72
CA ASN A 207 -11.70 -12.73 3.45
C ASN A 207 -12.52 -14.02 3.54
N THR A 208 -13.62 -14.08 2.80
CA THR A 208 -14.59 -15.19 2.83
C THR A 208 -14.41 -16.19 1.70
N GLY A 209 -13.53 -15.92 0.74
CA GLY A 209 -13.39 -16.75 -0.46
C GLY A 209 -12.97 -18.20 -0.17
N GLY A 210 -13.55 -19.13 -0.90
CA GLY A 210 -13.15 -20.53 -0.93
C GLY A 210 -11.73 -20.72 -1.47
N VAL A 211 -11.16 -21.90 -1.25
CA VAL A 211 -9.77 -22.20 -1.67
C VAL A 211 -9.54 -21.92 -3.15
N THR A 212 -10.45 -22.34 -4.00
CA THR A 212 -10.40 -22.17 -5.46
C THR A 212 -10.52 -20.70 -5.91
N GLU A 213 -11.23 -19.87 -5.12
CA GLU A 213 -11.45 -18.47 -5.43
C GLU A 213 -10.29 -17.57 -5.00
N ILE A 214 -9.55 -17.95 -3.94
CA ILE A 214 -8.51 -17.10 -3.37
C ILE A 214 -7.09 -17.59 -3.62
N MET A 215 -6.91 -18.88 -3.93
CA MET A 215 -5.59 -19.50 -4.11
C MET A 215 -5.47 -20.20 -5.46
N ALA A 216 -4.32 -20.02 -6.09
CA ALA A 216 -3.88 -20.78 -7.26
C ALA A 216 -2.38 -21.03 -7.18
N GLU A 217 -1.92 -22.09 -7.82
CA GLU A 217 -0.49 -22.39 -7.94
C GLU A 217 0.27 -21.20 -8.54
N GLY A 218 1.31 -20.73 -7.86
CA GLY A 218 2.04 -19.53 -8.23
C GLY A 218 1.30 -18.20 -7.99
N GLY A 219 0.06 -18.24 -7.45
CA GLY A 219 -0.79 -17.09 -7.16
C GLY A 219 -1.23 -16.31 -8.41
N GLU A 220 -1.62 -15.05 -8.21
CA GLU A 220 -2.17 -14.23 -9.31
C GLU A 220 -1.19 -14.05 -10.49
N LEU A 221 0.11 -14.06 -10.24
CA LEU A 221 1.11 -13.86 -11.29
C LEU A 221 1.08 -14.99 -12.31
N GLU A 222 1.15 -16.23 -11.85
CA GLU A 222 1.15 -17.40 -12.74
C GLU A 222 -0.25 -17.64 -13.32
N PHE A 223 -1.30 -17.34 -12.57
CA PHE A 223 -2.67 -17.40 -13.08
C PHE A 223 -2.88 -16.48 -14.29
N VAL A 224 -2.45 -15.21 -14.18
CA VAL A 224 -2.60 -14.24 -15.27
C VAL A 224 -1.66 -14.54 -16.44
N LYS A 225 -0.47 -15.11 -16.20
CA LYS A 225 0.39 -15.61 -17.29
C LYS A 225 -0.29 -16.70 -18.12
N ARG A 226 -1.09 -17.58 -17.49
CA ARG A 226 -1.90 -18.57 -18.24
C ARG A 226 -2.95 -17.90 -19.12
N ILE A 227 -3.63 -16.84 -18.63
CA ILE A 227 -4.55 -16.05 -19.47
C ILE A 227 -3.80 -15.40 -20.63
N ILE A 228 -2.60 -14.86 -20.40
CA ILE A 228 -1.75 -14.31 -21.47
C ILE A 228 -1.41 -15.41 -22.48
N HIS A 229 -1.02 -16.60 -22.03
CA HIS A 229 -0.71 -17.74 -22.91
C HIS A 229 -1.90 -18.12 -23.79
N ASP A 230 -3.09 -18.28 -23.21
CA ASP A 230 -4.33 -18.54 -23.95
C ASP A 230 -4.59 -17.43 -24.99
N SER A 231 -4.35 -16.16 -24.60
CA SER A 231 -4.56 -15.02 -25.47
C SER A 231 -3.63 -15.00 -26.69
N LEU A 232 -2.41 -15.57 -26.57
CA LEU A 232 -1.48 -15.68 -27.70
C LEU A 232 -1.97 -16.66 -28.79
N GLN A 233 -2.80 -17.62 -28.40
CA GLN A 233 -3.44 -18.55 -29.33
C GLN A 233 -4.73 -17.98 -29.90
N LEU A 234 -5.56 -17.38 -29.03
CA LEU A 234 -6.87 -16.82 -29.40
C LEU A 234 -6.77 -15.48 -30.17
N LYS A 235 -5.73 -14.69 -29.92
CA LYS A 235 -5.46 -13.41 -30.61
C LYS A 235 -6.70 -12.54 -30.80
N LYS A 236 -7.16 -12.39 -32.05
CA LYS A 236 -8.30 -11.52 -32.43
C LYS A 236 -9.68 -12.15 -32.14
N ARG A 237 -9.76 -13.27 -31.41
CA ARG A 237 -11.03 -13.81 -30.90
C ARG A 237 -11.65 -12.90 -29.82
N LEU A 238 -10.82 -12.12 -29.11
CA LEU A 238 -11.28 -11.09 -28.19
C LEU A 238 -10.65 -9.75 -28.57
N ARG A 239 -11.44 -8.68 -28.54
CA ARG A 239 -10.92 -7.32 -28.78
C ARG A 239 -10.05 -6.85 -27.61
N TRP A 240 -10.48 -7.10 -26.38
CA TRP A 240 -9.73 -6.80 -25.18
C TRP A 240 -9.64 -7.99 -24.24
N TYR A 241 -8.46 -8.30 -23.80
CA TYR A 241 -8.19 -9.18 -22.66
C TYR A 241 -7.97 -8.31 -21.44
N SER A 242 -8.57 -8.65 -20.30
CA SER A 242 -8.32 -7.91 -19.08
C SER A 242 -8.37 -8.77 -17.83
N CYS A 243 -7.66 -8.36 -16.78
CA CYS A 243 -7.71 -8.98 -15.46
C CYS A 243 -7.45 -7.97 -14.35
N MET A 244 -8.05 -8.22 -13.19
CA MET A 244 -7.77 -7.51 -11.95
C MET A 244 -6.54 -8.11 -11.26
N LEU A 245 -5.81 -7.30 -10.50
CA LEU A 245 -4.64 -7.72 -9.73
C LEU A 245 -4.78 -7.24 -8.28
N GLY A 246 -4.51 -8.12 -7.35
CA GLY A 246 -4.47 -7.82 -5.91
C GLY A 246 -3.19 -7.15 -5.46
N LYS A 247 -2.08 -7.35 -6.20
CA LYS A 247 -0.74 -6.92 -5.83
C LYS A 247 -0.12 -6.01 -6.91
N LYS A 248 0.41 -4.86 -6.50
CA LYS A 248 1.10 -3.94 -7.43
C LYS A 248 2.36 -4.56 -8.04
N CYS A 249 3.04 -5.43 -7.30
CA CYS A 249 4.28 -6.06 -7.76
C CYS A 249 4.05 -7.01 -8.95
N SER A 250 2.85 -7.54 -9.14
CA SER A 250 2.51 -8.41 -10.27
C SER A 250 2.40 -7.66 -11.60
N LEU A 251 2.13 -6.35 -11.55
CA LEU A 251 1.90 -5.56 -12.76
C LEU A 251 3.15 -5.44 -13.66
N ALA A 252 4.32 -5.20 -13.08
CA ALA A 252 5.55 -5.02 -13.85
C ALA A 252 5.99 -6.30 -14.57
N PRO A 253 6.07 -7.47 -13.92
CA PRO A 253 6.39 -8.74 -14.59
C PRO A 253 5.40 -9.10 -15.70
N LEU A 254 4.09 -8.91 -15.49
CA LEU A 254 3.06 -9.22 -16.50
C LEU A 254 3.16 -8.29 -17.72
N LYS A 255 3.42 -7.01 -17.53
CA LYS A 255 3.67 -6.08 -18.64
C LYS A 255 4.92 -6.44 -19.41
N GLU A 256 5.96 -6.88 -18.74
CA GLU A 256 7.20 -7.33 -19.37
C GLU A 256 6.96 -8.62 -20.16
N GLU A 257 6.14 -9.53 -19.66
CA GLU A 257 5.73 -10.73 -20.38
C GLU A 257 5.00 -10.39 -21.68
N LEU A 258 3.97 -9.53 -21.62
CA LEU A 258 3.25 -9.06 -22.80
C LEU A 258 4.18 -8.37 -23.81
N ARG A 259 5.16 -7.60 -23.35
CA ARG A 259 6.16 -6.96 -24.21
C ARG A 259 7.06 -7.99 -24.91
N LYS A 260 7.53 -9.00 -24.17
CA LYS A 260 8.35 -10.09 -24.74
C LYS A 260 7.59 -10.87 -25.79
N GLN A 261 6.29 -11.07 -25.59
CA GLN A 261 5.41 -11.76 -26.53
C GLN A 261 4.96 -10.87 -27.73
N GLY A 262 5.44 -9.63 -27.80
CA GLY A 262 5.14 -8.73 -28.90
C GLY A 262 3.69 -8.25 -28.96
N VAL A 263 2.96 -8.23 -27.84
CA VAL A 263 1.57 -7.77 -27.82
C VAL A 263 1.51 -6.26 -28.07
N PRO A 264 0.77 -5.80 -29.11
CA PRO A 264 0.90 -4.43 -29.61
C PRO A 264 0.26 -3.37 -28.71
N LYS A 265 -0.80 -3.70 -28.02
CA LYS A 265 -1.57 -2.76 -27.18
C LYS A 265 -1.66 -3.27 -25.75
N VAL A 266 -1.12 -2.51 -24.81
CA VAL A 266 -1.14 -2.84 -23.38
C VAL A 266 -1.45 -1.60 -22.56
N THR A 267 -2.41 -1.70 -21.66
CA THR A 267 -2.76 -0.62 -20.72
C THR A 267 -3.02 -1.17 -19.32
N HIS A 268 -3.07 -0.29 -18.32
CA HIS A 268 -3.36 -0.66 -16.93
C HIS A 268 -3.98 0.51 -16.19
N THR A 269 -4.66 0.20 -15.09
CA THR A 269 -5.23 1.20 -14.20
C THR A 269 -5.08 0.83 -12.73
N GLU A 270 -5.41 1.76 -11.85
CA GLU A 270 -5.47 1.56 -10.40
C GLU A 270 -6.90 1.79 -9.91
N PHE A 271 -7.44 0.86 -9.14
CA PHE A 271 -8.74 0.95 -8.50
C PHE A 271 -8.58 1.22 -7.00
N CYS A 272 -9.45 2.04 -6.47
CA CYS A 272 -9.47 2.35 -5.05
C CYS A 272 -10.89 2.29 -4.49
N GLN A 273 -11.02 1.74 -3.29
CA GLN A 273 -12.23 1.80 -2.49
C GLN A 273 -11.82 1.82 -1.01
N GLY A 274 -12.12 2.90 -0.31
CA GLY A 274 -11.68 3.07 1.07
C GLY A 274 -10.16 3.00 1.22
N ARG A 275 -9.65 1.97 1.88
CA ARG A 275 -8.22 1.68 2.05
C ARG A 275 -7.72 0.59 1.09
N THR A 276 -8.62 -0.01 0.31
CA THR A 276 -8.28 -1.12 -0.57
C THR A 276 -7.84 -0.58 -1.92
N MET A 277 -6.67 -1.02 -2.36
CA MET A 277 -6.14 -0.76 -3.70
C MET A 277 -6.12 -2.04 -4.51
N ARG A 278 -6.51 -1.95 -5.77
CA ARG A 278 -6.38 -3.00 -6.78
C ARG A 278 -5.83 -2.39 -8.06
N TRP A 279 -5.31 -3.23 -8.92
CA TRP A 279 -4.81 -2.84 -10.23
C TRP A 279 -5.55 -3.65 -11.27
N ALA A 280 -5.58 -3.17 -12.49
CA ALA A 280 -6.03 -3.95 -13.61
C ALA A 280 -5.07 -3.79 -14.78
N LEU A 281 -4.92 -4.87 -15.54
CA LEU A 281 -4.11 -4.97 -16.73
C LEU A 281 -5.03 -5.34 -17.89
N ALA A 282 -4.88 -4.68 -19.05
CA ALA A 282 -5.56 -5.08 -20.29
C ALA A 282 -4.61 -5.04 -21.48
N TRP A 283 -4.90 -5.90 -22.45
CA TRP A 283 -4.14 -5.97 -23.71
C TRP A 283 -5.02 -6.35 -24.87
N SER A 284 -4.57 -6.02 -26.08
CA SER A 284 -5.28 -6.29 -27.30
C SER A 284 -4.32 -6.61 -28.45
N PHE A 285 -4.76 -7.46 -29.36
CA PHE A 285 -4.08 -7.78 -30.62
C PHE A 285 -4.64 -7.01 -31.82
N TYR A 286 -5.57 -6.10 -31.57
CA TYR A 286 -6.15 -5.23 -32.57
C TYR A 286 -5.38 -3.93 -32.70
N ASP A 287 -5.17 -3.45 -33.93
CA ASP A 287 -4.44 -2.22 -34.18
C ASP A 287 -5.32 -0.98 -34.06
N ASP A 288 -6.63 -1.15 -34.34
CA ASP A 288 -7.65 -0.11 -34.34
C ASP A 288 -8.22 0.27 -32.96
N VAL A 289 -7.82 -0.43 -31.89
CA VAL A 289 -8.28 -0.09 -30.55
C VAL A 289 -7.56 1.13 -29.99
N THR A 290 -8.33 2.04 -29.40
CA THR A 290 -7.78 3.17 -28.66
C THR A 290 -7.37 2.70 -27.28
N VAL A 291 -6.08 2.82 -26.97
CA VAL A 291 -5.55 2.51 -25.64
C VAL A 291 -5.86 3.68 -24.71
N PRO A 292 -6.74 3.52 -23.69
CA PRO A 292 -6.90 4.55 -22.69
C PRO A 292 -5.52 4.83 -22.07
N SER A 293 -5.13 6.10 -22.04
CA SER A 293 -3.91 6.47 -21.32
C SER A 293 -4.02 5.89 -19.91
N PRO A 294 -3.05 5.08 -19.45
CA PRO A 294 -3.05 4.67 -18.06
C PRO A 294 -3.21 5.93 -17.23
N PRO A 295 -3.98 5.90 -16.12
CA PRO A 295 -4.17 7.08 -15.32
C PRO A 295 -2.78 7.65 -15.14
N CYS A 296 -2.51 8.68 -15.93
CA CYS A 296 -1.30 9.43 -15.75
C CYS A 296 -1.32 9.61 -14.25
N LYS A 297 -0.37 9.02 -13.51
CA LYS A 297 0.04 9.74 -12.34
C LYS A 297 0.13 11.12 -12.94
N LYS A 298 -0.92 11.97 -12.77
CA LYS A 298 -0.73 13.40 -12.93
C LYS A 298 0.57 13.54 -12.21
N ARG A 299 1.68 13.56 -12.98
CA ARG A 299 2.97 13.94 -12.44
C ARG A 299 2.47 15.06 -11.62
N LYS A 300 2.31 14.79 -10.29
CA LYS A 300 1.90 15.84 -9.40
C LYS A 300 2.80 16.87 -9.92
N LEU A 301 2.24 17.80 -10.72
CA LEU A 301 2.95 19.00 -11.06
C LEU A 301 3.43 19.36 -9.71
N GLU A 302 4.69 19.02 -9.42
CA GLU A 302 5.13 18.83 -8.05
C GLU A 302 4.67 20.10 -7.45
N LYS A 303 3.59 20.04 -6.67
CA LYS A 303 3.15 21.20 -5.91
C LYS A 303 4.43 21.55 -5.25
N ALA A 304 5.09 22.59 -5.86
CA ALA A 304 6.49 22.85 -5.69
C ALA A 304 6.71 22.62 -4.22
N ARG A 305 7.40 21.53 -3.89
CA ARG A 305 7.31 20.88 -2.57
C ARG A 305 7.58 21.99 -1.62
N LYS A 306 6.61 22.38 -0.80
CA LYS A 306 6.72 23.59 0.01
C LYS A 306 8.11 23.53 0.62
N PRO A 307 8.97 24.53 0.39
CA PRO A 307 10.30 24.55 0.95
C PRO A 307 10.21 24.43 2.47
N LEU A 308 11.24 23.96 3.10
CA LEU A 308 11.36 24.10 4.55
C LEU A 308 11.81 25.53 4.80
N THR A 309 10.96 26.30 5.45
CA THR A 309 11.18 27.74 5.64
C THR A 309 11.34 28.06 7.12
N PHE A 310 12.28 28.94 7.43
CA PHE A 310 12.34 29.62 8.73
C PHE A 310 12.76 31.08 8.55
N THR A 311 12.20 31.93 9.39
CA THR A 311 12.48 33.37 9.38
C THR A 311 13.48 33.71 10.48
N VAL A 312 14.44 34.52 10.17
CA VAL A 312 15.45 35.08 11.08
C VAL A 312 15.09 36.53 11.33
N LEU A 313 14.65 36.81 12.53
CA LEU A 313 14.21 38.14 12.93
C LEU A 313 15.38 39.12 12.98
N GLN A 314 15.15 40.39 12.67
CA GLN A 314 16.18 41.45 12.64
C GLN A 314 17.05 41.52 13.91
N PRO A 315 16.55 41.38 15.14
CA PRO A 315 17.42 41.35 16.33
C PRO A 315 18.45 40.21 16.30
N THR A 316 18.05 39.04 15.77
CA THR A 316 18.97 37.89 15.60
C THR A 316 20.02 38.16 14.54
N VAL A 317 19.63 38.81 13.43
CA VAL A 317 20.57 39.21 12.37
C VAL A 317 21.61 40.17 12.93
N THR A 318 21.20 41.21 13.66
CA THR A 318 22.08 42.19 14.30
C THR A 318 23.07 41.53 15.27
N GLU A 319 22.63 40.56 16.05
CA GLU A 319 23.44 39.83 16.99
C GLU A 319 24.45 38.88 16.30
N VAL A 320 24.01 38.21 15.23
CA VAL A 320 24.92 37.42 14.36
C VAL A 320 25.98 38.34 13.74
N GLN A 321 25.57 39.53 13.29
CA GLN A 321 26.47 40.53 12.71
C GLN A 321 27.52 41.03 13.73
N SER A 322 27.11 41.36 14.95
CA SER A 322 28.02 41.81 16.02
C SER A 322 29.04 40.73 16.43
N LYS A 323 28.61 39.47 16.50
CA LYS A 323 29.49 38.32 16.83
C LYS A 323 30.34 37.85 15.64
N ALA A 324 29.95 38.19 14.42
CA ALA A 324 30.65 37.85 13.20
C ALA A 324 31.61 38.96 12.73
N ALA A 325 31.45 40.19 13.23
CA ALA A 325 32.24 41.36 12.82
C ALA A 325 33.75 41.18 13.00
N SER A 326 34.21 40.26 13.85
CA SER A 326 35.61 39.95 14.04
C SER A 326 36.20 38.93 13.04
N THR A 327 35.36 38.19 12.25
CA THR A 327 35.87 37.05 11.49
C THR A 327 35.21 36.80 10.11
N LEU A 328 34.07 37.40 9.74
CA LEU A 328 33.31 36.93 8.59
C LEU A 328 32.78 37.96 7.59
N CYS A 329 32.65 39.24 7.94
CA CYS A 329 32.08 40.26 7.04
C CYS A 329 32.79 41.62 7.16
N SER A 330 32.99 42.31 6.04
CA SER A 330 33.37 43.73 5.98
C SER A 330 32.22 44.60 6.47
N HIS A 331 32.54 45.75 7.08
CA HIS A 331 31.55 46.76 7.48
C HIS A 331 30.72 47.17 6.26
N GLY A 332 29.39 46.93 6.34
CA GLY A 332 28.42 47.29 5.30
C GLY A 332 27.71 46.12 4.59
N SER A 333 27.97 44.88 4.98
CA SER A 333 27.30 43.72 4.38
C SER A 333 25.78 43.71 4.64
N SER A 334 24.97 43.33 3.64
CA SER A 334 23.51 43.18 3.78
C SER A 334 23.13 42.10 4.77
N SER A 335 21.93 42.17 5.36
CA SER A 335 21.40 41.15 6.26
C SER A 335 21.42 39.75 5.63
N VAL A 336 21.15 39.67 4.33
CA VAL A 336 21.15 38.42 3.53
C VAL A 336 22.58 37.86 3.46
N GLU A 337 23.59 38.73 3.20
CA GLU A 337 25.00 38.33 3.14
C GLU A 337 25.48 37.77 4.48
N VAL A 338 25.13 38.43 5.59
CA VAL A 338 25.50 38.01 6.95
C VAL A 338 24.97 36.64 7.28
N ILE A 339 23.70 36.38 7.00
CA ILE A 339 23.09 35.07 7.26
C ILE A 339 23.64 34.02 6.31
N THR A 340 23.89 34.35 5.05
CA THR A 340 24.50 33.43 4.08
C THR A 340 25.90 33.02 4.49
N ALA A 341 26.75 33.97 4.89
CA ALA A 341 28.11 33.70 5.37
C ALA A 341 28.12 32.83 6.63
N TRP A 342 27.17 33.07 7.55
CA TRP A 342 26.97 32.21 8.71
C TRP A 342 26.57 30.78 8.33
N LEU A 343 25.64 30.62 7.34
CA LEU A 343 25.23 29.31 6.82
C LEU A 343 26.43 28.59 6.19
N GLU A 344 27.20 29.25 5.33
CA GLU A 344 28.41 28.70 4.68
C GLU A 344 29.41 28.17 5.70
N LYS A 345 29.72 28.98 6.74
CA LYS A 345 30.59 28.55 7.84
C LYS A 345 30.06 27.33 8.56
N THR A 346 28.77 27.36 8.93
CA THR A 346 28.14 26.25 9.66
C THR A 346 28.10 24.97 8.81
N LEU A 347 27.86 25.09 7.51
CA LEU A 347 27.85 23.95 6.57
C LEU A 347 29.27 23.39 6.37
N THR A 348 30.29 24.24 6.34
CA THR A 348 31.70 23.83 6.33
C THR A 348 32.07 23.05 7.59
N ASP A 349 31.67 23.54 8.77
CA ASP A 349 31.89 22.87 10.06
C ASP A 349 31.19 21.51 10.12
N LEU A 350 30.06 21.36 9.44
CA LEU A 350 29.31 20.12 9.29
C LEU A 350 29.79 19.23 8.13
N ARG A 351 30.83 19.62 7.40
CA ARG A 351 31.31 18.90 6.22
C ARG A 351 30.24 18.67 5.15
N VAL A 352 29.29 19.60 5.03
CA VAL A 352 28.27 19.59 3.97
C VAL A 352 28.83 20.40 2.80
N LEU A 353 29.00 19.76 1.65
CA LEU A 353 29.46 20.42 0.45
C LEU A 353 28.43 21.44 -0.01
N HIS A 354 28.90 22.67 -0.28
CA HIS A 354 28.03 23.74 -0.75
C HIS A 354 28.76 24.65 -1.74
N LYS A 355 27.99 25.31 -2.60
CA LYS A 355 28.48 26.34 -3.51
C LYS A 355 27.40 27.40 -3.73
N ARG A 356 27.80 28.66 -3.91
CA ARG A 356 26.90 29.71 -4.35
C ARG A 356 26.46 29.46 -5.79
N VAL A 357 25.17 29.68 -6.07
CA VAL A 357 24.59 29.58 -7.41
C VAL A 357 24.00 30.92 -7.81
N PRO A 358 24.02 31.28 -9.11
CA PRO A 358 23.38 32.50 -9.60
C PRO A 358 21.90 32.55 -9.22
N CYS A 359 21.45 33.69 -8.72
CA CYS A 359 20.09 33.99 -8.32
C CYS A 359 19.75 35.46 -8.64
N GLY A 360 18.57 35.93 -8.27
CA GLY A 360 18.13 37.32 -8.44
C GLY A 360 18.98 38.32 -7.63
N GLU A 361 18.81 39.62 -7.89
CA GLU A 361 19.64 40.68 -7.30
C GLU A 361 19.45 40.83 -5.77
N GLU A 362 18.33 40.38 -5.21
CA GLU A 362 18.01 40.50 -3.78
C GLU A 362 18.04 39.17 -2.99
N GLU A 363 18.51 38.09 -3.61
CA GLU A 363 18.58 36.75 -3.03
C GLU A 363 20.00 36.19 -3.13
N LEU A 364 20.40 35.38 -2.15
CA LEU A 364 21.56 34.52 -2.24
C LEU A 364 21.17 33.06 -2.18
N SER A 365 21.72 32.26 -3.06
CA SER A 365 21.36 30.85 -3.17
C SER A 365 22.59 29.95 -3.02
N LEU A 366 22.44 28.89 -2.21
CA LEU A 366 23.46 27.87 -1.98
C LEU A 366 22.94 26.51 -2.45
N PHE A 367 23.71 25.83 -3.30
CA PHE A 367 23.46 24.45 -3.66
C PHE A 367 24.24 23.53 -2.72
N LEU A 368 23.54 22.65 -2.01
CA LEU A 368 24.11 21.76 -0.99
C LEU A 368 24.11 20.31 -1.45
N THR A 369 25.17 19.60 -1.11
CA THR A 369 25.28 18.14 -1.26
C THR A 369 25.76 17.56 0.06
N ALA A 370 24.89 16.84 0.76
CA ALA A 370 25.21 16.12 1.99
C ALA A 370 25.65 14.69 1.66
N VAL A 371 26.86 14.34 2.05
CA VAL A 371 27.44 13.01 1.86
C VAL A 371 27.32 12.18 3.14
N GLU A 372 27.49 12.84 4.30
CA GLU A 372 27.44 12.23 5.63
C GLU A 372 26.44 12.96 6.53
N ASN A 373 25.88 12.25 7.52
CA ASN A 373 24.97 12.84 8.49
C ASN A 373 25.72 13.29 9.76
N THR A 374 26.50 14.34 9.65
CA THR A 374 27.36 14.87 10.72
C THR A 374 26.60 15.64 11.80
N TRP A 375 25.42 16.24 11.47
CA TRP A 375 24.62 17.03 12.42
C TRP A 375 23.94 16.21 13.51
N ILE A 376 23.76 14.88 13.34
CA ILE A 376 23.26 13.98 14.39
C ILE A 376 24.34 13.73 15.45
N HIS A 377 25.56 13.48 15.05
CA HIS A 377 26.68 13.21 15.99
C HIS A 377 26.97 14.41 16.90
N VAL A 378 26.89 15.63 16.38
CA VAL A 378 27.02 16.85 17.17
C VAL A 378 25.94 16.93 18.26
N ARG A 379 24.71 16.48 17.95
CA ARG A 379 23.59 16.46 18.90
C ARG A 379 23.76 15.39 20.00
N GLN A 380 24.30 14.23 19.65
CA GLN A 380 24.64 13.16 20.60
C GLN A 380 25.79 13.59 21.50
N LYS A 381 26.87 14.10 20.94
CA LYS A 381 28.04 14.58 21.71
C LYS A 381 27.67 15.68 22.71
N ARG A 382 26.74 16.56 22.35
CA ARG A 382 26.23 17.60 23.22
C ARG A 382 25.31 17.08 24.32
N ARG A 383 24.52 16.05 24.05
CA ARG A 383 23.71 15.37 25.09
C ARG A 383 24.60 14.67 26.10
N GLU A 384 25.67 14.04 25.62
CA GLU A 384 26.66 13.37 26.45
C GLU A 384 27.42 14.37 27.34
N GLN A 385 27.87 15.49 26.79
CA GLN A 385 28.51 16.58 27.56
C GLN A 385 27.55 17.18 28.62
N ASN A 386 26.29 17.42 28.26
CA ASN A 386 25.31 17.93 29.22
C ASN A 386 24.94 16.90 30.32
N ARG A 387 25.07 15.60 30.02
CA ARG A 387 24.89 14.54 31.00
C ARG A 387 26.08 14.48 31.96
N GLN A 388 27.28 14.52 31.43
CA GLN A 388 28.52 14.57 32.24
C GLN A 388 28.57 15.80 33.15
N LEU A 389 28.10 16.98 32.68
CA LEU A 389 27.99 18.20 33.51
C LEU A 389 26.94 18.09 34.64
N ARG A 390 25.93 17.23 34.49
CA ARG A 390 24.93 16.97 35.52
C ARG A 390 25.36 15.90 36.52
N GLU A 391 26.32 15.06 36.18
CA GLU A 391 26.87 13.98 36.99
C GLU A 391 28.13 14.38 37.76
N LEU A 392 28.61 15.64 37.62
CA LEU A 392 29.65 16.17 38.48
C LEU A 392 29.13 16.30 39.91
N PRO A 393 29.82 15.72 40.94
CA PRO A 393 29.40 15.81 42.34
C PRO A 393 29.31 17.29 42.73
N ARG A 394 28.16 17.68 43.29
CA ARG A 394 28.04 18.97 43.97
C ARG A 394 28.99 18.95 45.17
N ALA A 395 29.80 20.00 45.29
CA ALA A 395 30.63 20.22 46.47
C ALA A 395 29.77 20.16 47.73
N PRO A 396 30.26 19.50 48.80
CA PRO A 396 29.50 19.42 50.06
C PRO A 396 29.28 20.83 50.64
N PRO A 397 28.11 21.10 51.27
CA PRO A 397 27.86 22.38 51.88
C PRO A 397 28.82 22.57 53.09
N ALA A 398 29.31 23.81 53.25
CA ALA A 398 30.15 24.20 54.37
C ALA A 398 29.41 23.99 55.72
N PRO A 399 30.14 23.62 56.81
CA PRO A 399 29.52 23.37 58.12
C PRO A 399 28.99 24.66 58.72
N GLU A 400 27.69 24.66 59.07
CA GLU A 400 27.06 25.71 59.86
C GLU A 400 27.55 25.62 61.31
N GLN A 401 28.05 26.76 61.82
CA GLN A 401 28.35 26.98 63.22
C GLN A 401 27.06 27.24 63.97
N ASP A 402 26.87 26.44 65.04
CA ASP A 402 25.88 26.58 66.10
C ASP A 402 26.13 27.80 66.96
N PRO A 403 25.16 28.61 67.40
CA PRO A 403 25.17 29.21 68.72
C PRO A 403 23.86 28.93 69.48
N GLY A 404 24.08 28.47 70.64
CA GLY A 404 23.18 27.94 71.63
C GLY A 404 22.08 28.82 72.19
N SER A 405 21.17 28.06 72.80
CA SER A 405 20.34 28.28 73.98
C SER A 405 19.63 29.62 74.21
N SER A 406 18.33 29.60 74.28
CA SER A 406 17.53 29.80 75.51
C SER A 406 16.03 29.93 75.28
N GLU A 407 15.32 29.05 75.94
CA GLU A 407 14.14 29.18 76.82
C GLU A 407 12.88 29.97 76.39
N GLN A 408 11.80 29.26 76.57
CA GLN A 408 10.49 29.61 77.20
C GLN A 408 9.37 30.11 76.26
N ALA A 409 8.43 29.26 76.12
CA ALA A 409 7.11 29.17 76.75
C ALA A 409 5.91 29.83 76.07
N GLN A 410 4.93 29.02 75.99
CA GLN A 410 3.49 29.29 76.19
C GLN A 410 2.57 29.62 74.99
N ASN A 411 1.68 28.67 74.84
CA ASN A 411 0.21 28.78 74.74
C ASN A 411 -0.43 28.76 73.33
N ASN A 412 -1.07 27.64 73.17
CA ASN A 412 -2.36 27.38 72.42
C ASN A 412 -3.45 28.45 72.74
N PRO A 413 -4.63 28.49 72.11
CA PRO A 413 -5.27 27.42 71.33
C PRO A 413 -6.26 27.90 70.19
N LYS A 414 -6.79 26.88 69.46
CA LYS A 414 -8.17 26.77 68.92
C LYS A 414 -8.46 27.58 67.62
N THR A 415 -9.15 27.14 66.66
CA THR A 415 -10.33 26.29 66.33
C THR A 415 -10.47 26.41 64.84
N ASP A 416 -10.97 25.60 64.02
CA ASP A 416 -11.93 24.52 63.93
C ASP A 416 -11.87 23.88 62.55
N GLN A 417 -12.08 22.61 62.56
CA GLN A 417 -12.53 21.76 61.45
C GLN A 417 -14.03 22.06 61.12
N PRO A 418 -14.72 21.44 60.12
CA PRO A 418 -14.59 20.02 59.76
C PRO A 418 -14.76 19.69 58.27
N SER A 419 -14.31 18.59 57.89
CA SER A 419 -14.92 17.24 57.67
C SER A 419 -15.45 17.04 56.28
N ALA A 420 -15.37 15.98 55.61
CA ALA A 420 -15.31 14.54 55.76
C ALA A 420 -15.65 14.01 54.36
N GLU A 421 -15.45 12.87 53.84
CA GLU A 421 -15.27 11.53 54.33
C GLU A 421 -14.78 10.62 53.20
N ASN A 422 -13.85 9.85 53.49
CA ASN A 422 -13.51 8.51 53.12
C ASN A 422 -14.71 7.55 53.09
N LEU A 423 -14.59 6.51 52.26
CA LEU A 423 -14.82 5.12 52.67
C LEU A 423 -14.22 4.12 51.69
N GLU A 424 -13.17 3.49 52.16
CA GLU A 424 -12.70 2.14 51.82
C GLU A 424 -13.65 1.08 52.39
N ALA A 425 -13.64 -0.13 51.79
CA ALA A 425 -13.63 -1.46 52.41
C ALA A 425 -13.63 -2.50 51.28
N GLN A 426 -12.60 -3.27 51.00
CA GLN A 426 -12.08 -4.52 51.59
C GLN A 426 -13.16 -5.56 51.88
N ALA A 427 -13.07 -6.65 51.16
CA ALA A 427 -12.46 -7.96 51.40
C ALA A 427 -13.45 -9.11 51.67
N ASP A 428 -13.10 -10.23 51.04
CA ASP A 428 -13.18 -11.63 51.48
C ASP A 428 -14.55 -12.33 51.61
N THR A 429 -14.75 -13.40 50.86
CA THR A 429 -14.53 -14.81 51.25
C THR A 429 -15.37 -15.77 50.41
N GLU A 430 -14.69 -16.73 49.80
CA GLU A 430 -15.24 -18.07 49.57
C GLU A 430 -15.53 -18.78 50.93
N PRO A 431 -16.30 -19.87 51.06
CA PRO A 431 -16.10 -21.12 50.32
C PRO A 431 -17.31 -22.09 50.16
N ALA A 432 -17.04 -23.15 49.39
CA ALA A 432 -17.44 -24.55 49.53
C ALA A 432 -18.90 -24.93 49.16
N ALA A 433 -19.10 -25.84 48.26
CA ALA A 433 -18.83 -27.25 48.04
C ALA A 433 -20.10 -28.11 48.11
N LEU A 434 -20.04 -29.24 47.42
CA LEU A 434 -20.91 -30.44 47.40
C LEU A 434 -22.03 -30.38 46.35
N GLY A 435 -22.17 -31.30 45.45
CA GLY A 435 -21.66 -32.66 45.29
C GLY A 435 -22.52 -33.40 44.33
N SER A 436 -21.91 -34.34 43.73
CA SER A 436 -22.31 -35.70 43.36
C SER A 436 -23.01 -35.92 42.02
N ASP A 437 -22.25 -36.62 41.20
CA ASP A 437 -22.48 -38.00 40.66
C ASP A 437 -23.45 -38.10 39.50
N GLN A 438 -23.05 -38.58 38.37
CA GLN A 438 -22.78 -39.93 37.92
C GLN A 438 -22.53 -39.94 36.41
N ALA A 439 -21.42 -40.48 35.96
CA ALA A 439 -21.32 -41.28 34.76
C ALA A 439 -21.65 -42.75 35.21
N PRO A 440 -21.77 -43.78 34.37
CA PRO A 440 -21.31 -43.99 32.99
C PRO A 440 -22.30 -44.81 32.12
N GLU A 441 -21.90 -45.17 30.92
CA GLU A 441 -21.97 -46.45 30.18
C GLU A 441 -21.92 -46.17 28.67
N ASP A 442 -20.81 -46.46 28.02
CA ASP A 442 -20.34 -47.68 27.38
C ASP A 442 -21.45 -48.45 26.62
N ILE A 443 -21.24 -48.63 25.31
CA ILE A 443 -21.46 -49.84 24.51
C ILE A 443 -20.94 -49.60 23.08
N SER A 444 -19.76 -50.07 22.80
CA SER A 444 -19.31 -51.19 21.95
C SER A 444 -19.35 -51.01 20.44
N ASP A 445 -18.16 -50.93 19.92
CA ASP A 445 -17.70 -51.50 18.62
C ASP A 445 -18.05 -52.98 18.51
N PRO A 446 -18.36 -53.54 17.35
CA PRO A 446 -17.36 -54.31 16.69
C PRO A 446 -17.44 -54.42 15.15
N ASN A 447 -16.38 -54.32 14.42
CA ASN A 447 -15.87 -55.49 13.69
C ASN A 447 -14.57 -55.19 12.92
N ARG A 448 -13.59 -55.92 13.40
CA ARG A 448 -12.30 -56.17 12.85
C ARG A 448 -12.40 -57.46 11.98
N ASN A 449 -11.84 -57.42 10.76
CA ASN A 449 -11.14 -58.58 10.15
C ASN A 449 -10.48 -58.09 8.84
N ASN A 450 -9.17 -58.07 8.79
CA ASN A 450 -8.22 -59.14 8.52
C ASN A 450 -8.26 -59.65 7.06
N GLY A 451 -7.10 -59.59 6.45
CA GLY A 451 -6.62 -60.46 5.40
C GLY A 451 -5.77 -59.77 4.36
N LYS A 452 -4.45 -59.68 4.61
CA LYS A 452 -3.34 -60.44 4.02
C LYS A 452 -3.01 -60.05 2.57
N GLU A 453 -1.86 -59.40 2.40
CA GLU A 453 -0.59 -59.92 1.83
C GLU A 453 -0.71 -60.76 0.54
N ALA A 454 -0.08 -60.27 -0.51
CA ALA A 454 0.81 -61.07 -1.35
C ALA A 454 1.71 -60.13 -2.17
N ASP A 455 2.98 -60.29 -1.88
CA ASP A 455 4.19 -60.05 -2.66
C ASP A 455 4.13 -60.54 -4.10
N LEU A 456 4.98 -59.92 -4.91
CA LEU A 456 6.00 -60.50 -5.80
C LEU A 456 6.44 -59.43 -6.79
N GLN A 457 7.62 -58.85 -6.57
CA GLN A 457 8.94 -59.20 -7.15
C GLN A 457 9.05 -58.93 -8.67
N ASP A 458 9.93 -58.00 -8.93
CA ASP A 458 11.19 -58.09 -9.68
C ASP A 458 11.14 -58.36 -11.18
N THR A 459 11.80 -57.49 -11.91
CA THR A 459 13.01 -57.67 -12.71
C THR A 459 13.34 -56.43 -13.50
N ASP A 460 14.41 -55.76 -13.16
CA ASP A 460 15.72 -55.61 -13.79
C ASP A 460 15.80 -55.73 -15.31
N LEU A 461 16.44 -54.74 -15.94
CA LEU A 461 17.65 -54.82 -16.76
C LEU A 461 17.85 -53.56 -17.61
N LEU A 462 18.80 -52.72 -17.21
CA LEU A 462 20.06 -52.41 -17.89
C LEU A 462 20.01 -52.25 -19.44
N SER A 463 20.38 -51.10 -19.94
CA SER A 463 21.55 -51.01 -20.81
C SER A 463 21.97 -49.55 -21.07
N GLN A 464 23.14 -49.27 -20.62
CA GLN A 464 24.05 -48.20 -21.05
C GLN A 464 24.37 -48.32 -22.55
N ARG A 465 24.60 -47.21 -23.22
CA ARG A 465 25.76 -47.02 -24.11
C ARG A 465 26.04 -45.57 -24.38
N ASP A 466 27.16 -45.13 -23.91
CA ASP A 466 28.01 -44.06 -24.41
C ASP A 466 28.35 -44.25 -25.89
N VAL A 467 28.42 -43.17 -26.65
CA VAL A 467 29.43 -43.00 -27.71
C VAL A 467 29.81 -41.53 -27.80
N THR A 468 31.05 -41.31 -27.56
CA THR A 468 31.90 -40.14 -27.73
C THR A 468 32.26 -39.82 -29.18
N MET A 469 32.78 -38.58 -29.36
CA MET A 469 33.69 -38.08 -30.43
C MET A 469 33.03 -37.64 -31.74
N GLU A 470 33.39 -36.59 -32.42
CA GLU A 470 34.65 -35.84 -32.65
C GLU A 470 34.33 -34.53 -33.39
N SER A 471 35.14 -33.50 -33.15
CA SER A 471 35.28 -32.32 -34.01
C SER A 471 36.20 -32.65 -35.21
N PRO A 472 36.18 -31.88 -36.27
CA PRO A 472 37.41 -31.28 -36.71
C PRO A 472 37.36 -29.82 -37.14
N THR A 473 38.43 -29.15 -36.78
CA THR A 473 39.04 -27.94 -37.25
C THR A 473 39.30 -27.85 -38.76
N THR A 474 39.31 -26.64 -39.29
CA THR A 474 40.31 -25.98 -40.18
C THR A 474 39.69 -24.69 -40.74
N GLU A 475 40.34 -23.65 -40.61
CA GLU A 475 41.44 -22.84 -41.07
C GLU A 475 40.99 -21.45 -41.57
N VAL A 476 41.70 -20.46 -41.07
CA VAL A 476 41.79 -19.03 -41.44
C VAL A 476 42.89 -18.92 -42.55
N PRO A 477 43.14 -17.85 -43.32
CA PRO A 477 43.11 -16.41 -43.05
C PRO A 477 42.95 -15.52 -44.36
N PRO A 478 43.46 -14.26 -44.44
CA PRO A 478 43.21 -12.99 -43.70
C PRO A 478 42.92 -11.80 -44.65
N THR A 479 42.60 -10.61 -44.12
CA THR A 479 43.21 -9.28 -44.39
C THR A 479 42.39 -8.16 -43.72
N GLN A 480 43.06 -7.42 -42.87
CA GLN A 480 43.38 -6.01 -42.76
C GLN A 480 42.29 -5.01 -43.20
N ASP A 481 41.77 -4.12 -42.31
CA ASP A 481 42.39 -2.85 -41.97
C ASP A 481 41.61 -2.06 -40.92
N ALA A 482 42.38 -1.33 -40.10
CA ALA A 482 42.09 -0.06 -39.43
C ALA A 482 41.19 0.00 -38.19
N THR A 483 41.85 0.07 -37.06
CA THR A 483 41.42 0.64 -35.79
C THR A 483 41.15 2.13 -35.86
N PRO A 484 40.32 2.67 -34.96
CA PRO A 484 40.90 3.44 -33.90
C PRO A 484 40.46 3.01 -32.48
N SER A 485 41.46 3.04 -31.65
CA SER A 485 41.50 2.90 -30.21
C SER A 485 40.35 3.55 -29.45
N THR A 486 39.58 2.73 -28.71
CA THR A 486 38.79 3.21 -27.59
C THR A 486 39.51 2.83 -26.30
N MET A 487 39.95 3.83 -25.58
CA MET A 487 40.48 3.78 -24.22
C MET A 487 39.44 3.09 -23.29
N PRO A 488 39.87 2.34 -22.28
CA PRO A 488 38.95 1.77 -21.32
C PRO A 488 38.40 2.89 -20.45
N GLU A 489 37.09 3.05 -20.48
CA GLU A 489 36.36 3.87 -19.49
C GLU A 489 36.62 3.32 -18.09
N SER A 490 37.28 4.15 -17.30
CA SER A 490 37.41 3.97 -15.86
C SER A 490 36.02 3.83 -15.21
N PRO A 491 35.81 2.95 -14.22
CA PRO A 491 34.53 2.85 -13.52
C PRO A 491 34.26 4.17 -12.81
N SER A 492 33.20 4.86 -13.24
CA SER A 492 32.66 6.02 -12.56
C SER A 492 32.23 5.61 -11.15
N THR A 493 33.04 5.99 -10.17
CA THR A 493 32.68 5.96 -8.76
C THR A 493 31.50 6.91 -8.57
N THR A 494 30.30 6.41 -8.63
CA THR A 494 29.08 7.13 -8.22
C THR A 494 29.21 7.45 -6.73
N GLN A 495 29.69 8.65 -6.42
CA GLN A 495 29.72 9.17 -5.06
C GLN A 495 28.31 9.12 -4.49
N ARG A 496 28.05 8.22 -3.53
CA ARG A 496 26.77 8.09 -2.85
C ARG A 496 26.55 9.30 -1.95
N PHE A 497 25.65 10.20 -2.33
CA PHE A 497 25.19 11.31 -1.49
C PHE A 497 23.91 10.95 -0.74
N LEU A 498 23.67 11.57 0.41
CA LEU A 498 22.45 11.41 1.19
C LEU A 498 21.30 12.21 0.60
N PHE A 499 21.56 13.49 0.29
CA PHE A 499 20.62 14.34 -0.41
C PHE A 499 21.31 15.58 -1.00
N LYS A 500 20.61 16.22 -1.95
CA LYS A 500 20.92 17.54 -2.49
C LYS A 500 19.74 18.47 -2.28
N CYS A 501 20.01 19.71 -1.94
CA CYS A 501 18.99 20.74 -1.80
C CYS A 501 19.51 22.12 -2.23
N LEU A 502 18.60 23.01 -2.58
CA LEU A 502 18.88 24.42 -2.82
C LEU A 502 18.41 25.21 -1.60
N VAL A 503 19.25 26.10 -1.09
CA VAL A 503 18.93 26.99 0.03
C VAL A 503 18.93 28.41 -0.50
N ASN A 504 17.80 29.06 -0.42
CA ASN A 504 17.62 30.47 -0.77
C ASN A 504 17.55 31.29 0.50
N VAL A 505 18.28 32.40 0.51
CA VAL A 505 18.29 33.39 1.57
C VAL A 505 17.84 34.71 0.96
N LYS A 506 16.73 35.25 1.43
CA LYS A 506 16.14 36.47 0.90
C LYS A 506 15.70 37.43 2.01
N ALA A 507 15.72 38.72 1.72
CA ALA A 507 15.14 39.71 2.61
C ALA A 507 13.62 39.72 2.46
N GLU A 508 12.90 39.79 3.58
CA GLU A 508 11.46 39.99 3.63
C GLU A 508 11.16 41.07 4.67
N GLU A 509 10.86 42.28 4.19
CA GLU A 509 10.73 43.49 5.00
C GLU A 509 12.02 43.79 5.81
N LYS A 510 11.99 43.55 7.13
CA LYS A 510 13.14 43.74 8.04
C LYS A 510 13.86 42.44 8.39
N ASP A 511 13.24 41.31 8.07
CA ASP A 511 13.69 39.98 8.46
C ASP A 511 14.39 39.26 7.30
N VAL A 512 15.04 38.13 7.58
CA VAL A 512 15.67 37.28 6.57
C VAL A 512 14.98 35.93 6.57
N VAL A 513 14.51 35.51 5.40
CA VAL A 513 13.87 34.21 5.21
C VAL A 513 14.84 33.22 4.56
N VAL A 514 14.96 32.04 5.17
CA VAL A 514 15.76 30.93 4.66
C VAL A 514 14.82 29.82 4.19
N GLU A 515 14.90 29.45 2.91
CA GLU A 515 14.09 28.42 2.29
C GLU A 515 14.95 27.29 1.78
N MET A 516 14.68 26.05 2.20
CA MET A 516 15.39 24.86 1.74
C MET A 516 14.52 24.04 0.79
N HIS A 517 14.92 23.94 -0.46
CA HIS A 517 14.22 23.23 -1.53
C HIS A 517 14.88 21.88 -1.79
N TRP A 518 14.12 20.82 -1.67
CA TRP A 518 14.58 19.46 -1.97
C TRP A 518 14.84 19.30 -3.47
N VAL A 519 16.03 18.84 -3.84
CA VAL A 519 16.37 18.48 -5.21
C VAL A 519 16.29 16.97 -5.40
N GLU A 520 17.15 16.19 -4.74
CA GLU A 520 17.18 14.73 -4.85
C GLU A 520 17.85 14.09 -3.63
N GLY A 521 17.70 12.78 -3.44
CA GLY A 521 18.39 12.04 -2.38
C GLY A 521 17.62 10.84 -1.85
N GLN A 522 18.21 10.20 -0.85
CA GLN A 522 17.71 8.95 -0.27
C GLN A 522 16.51 9.17 0.66
N ASN A 523 16.58 10.19 1.53
CA ASN A 523 15.54 10.45 2.53
C ASN A 523 15.43 11.95 2.83
N LYS A 524 14.21 12.51 2.64
CA LYS A 524 13.89 13.92 2.93
C LYS A 524 13.96 14.25 4.42
N ASP A 525 13.80 13.28 5.31
CA ASP A 525 13.88 13.52 6.76
C ASP A 525 15.28 13.97 7.19
N LEU A 526 16.32 13.60 6.46
CA LEU A 526 17.68 14.09 6.70
C LEU A 526 17.81 15.58 6.42
N MET A 527 17.15 16.09 5.37
CA MET A 527 17.10 17.53 5.09
C MET A 527 16.29 18.27 6.17
N ASN A 528 15.16 17.70 6.65
CA ASN A 528 14.38 18.27 7.76
C ASN A 528 15.22 18.37 9.04
N GLN A 529 16.05 17.37 9.31
CA GLN A 529 16.95 17.37 10.47
C GLN A 529 18.03 18.44 10.34
N LEU A 530 18.65 18.58 9.14
CA LEU A 530 19.64 19.64 8.89
C LEU A 530 18.99 21.02 9.04
N CYS A 531 17.82 21.26 8.44
CA CYS A 531 17.07 22.51 8.58
C CYS A 531 16.81 22.85 10.06
N THR A 532 16.36 21.88 10.83
CA THR A 532 16.10 22.03 12.27
C THR A 532 17.40 22.33 13.04
N TYR A 533 18.51 21.69 12.66
CA TYR A 533 19.81 21.94 13.26
C TYR A 533 20.28 23.39 12.99
N LEU A 534 20.24 23.82 11.73
CA LEU A 534 20.62 25.20 11.33
C LEU A 534 19.78 26.24 12.06
N LYS A 535 18.46 26.09 12.02
CA LYS A 535 17.51 26.95 12.75
C LYS A 535 17.85 27.04 14.23
N ASN A 536 17.96 25.92 14.92
CA ASN A 536 18.21 25.89 16.36
C ASN A 536 19.59 26.43 16.75
N THR A 537 20.62 26.27 15.89
CA THR A 537 21.95 26.78 16.13
C THR A 537 21.98 28.30 16.00
N LEU A 538 21.31 28.83 14.98
CA LEU A 538 21.18 30.27 14.77
C LEU A 538 20.48 30.97 15.93
N PHE A 539 19.30 30.48 16.33
CA PHE A 539 18.55 31.06 17.46
C PHE A 539 19.25 30.96 18.81
N ARG A 540 20.13 29.97 19.00
CA ARG A 540 20.94 29.89 20.24
C ARG A 540 22.06 30.91 20.29
N LEU A 541 22.57 31.38 19.16
CA LEU A 541 23.53 32.45 19.11
C LEU A 541 22.90 33.75 19.63
N ALA A 542 21.62 33.97 19.29
CA ALA A 542 20.86 35.15 19.71
C ALA A 542 20.39 35.10 21.17
N SER A 543 20.36 33.93 21.81
CA SER A 543 19.81 33.75 23.19
C SER A 543 20.88 33.61 24.27
N LYS A 544 22.17 33.76 23.97
CA LYS A 544 23.24 33.82 24.99
C LYS A 544 23.51 35.29 25.36
N PRO A 545 23.21 35.72 26.60
CA PRO A 545 23.71 36.98 27.06
C PRO A 545 25.25 36.99 27.01
N VAL A 546 25.82 38.11 26.65
CA VAL A 546 27.27 38.41 26.62
C VAL A 546 27.86 38.24 27.99
#